data_3817eba2dfbe7a2e64ee8da373615c70
#
_entry.id   3817eba2dfbe7a2e64ee8da373615c70
#
_cell.length_a   1.000
_cell.length_b   1.000
_cell.length_c   1.000
_cell.angle_alpha   90.00
_cell.angle_beta   90.00
_cell.angle_gamma   90.00
#
_symmetry.space_group_name_H-M   'P 1'
#
loop_
_entity.id
_entity.type
_entity.pdbx_description
1 polymer ?
#
loop_
_entity_poly.entity_id
_entity_poly.type
_entity_poly.pdbx_seq_one_letter_code
_entity_poly.pdbx_strand_id
1 'polypeptide(L)'
;METTFIALTNMSGIACASDRDHTIHQLSKKVPLALAVNPHSPIPWDKIIEQYKLAGGPLEKDEFSDYASHFLTFLSTIPVDKSWIKQCRDDLNIIFMGYGKEDLFPCVCDVTLKINSEKDILEEDSNVYNKISHQKNTAINMLGSFEEVSTLLFGATQNIKEVAFSSLTKQYDIYKERILDKFKETEYADYVNKKVETFDSEEEAAYIINSSTEEISSQIEIGLDTFSIEDLVTAAETLVNAEVRLKHLFSKGKEFAQTTKEIAVITRTEGVTWLKHSLFAL
;
A
#
# COMPACT_ATOMS: atom_id res chain seq x y z
N MET A 1 7.21 11.42 -12.60
CA MET A 1 8.16 10.93 -11.59
C MET A 1 7.32 10.36 -10.46
N GLU A 2 7.50 9.09 -10.15
CA GLU A 2 6.68 8.41 -9.14
C GLU A 2 7.15 8.76 -7.74
N THR A 3 6.22 8.84 -6.80
CA THR A 3 6.49 9.05 -5.38
C THR A 3 6.83 7.72 -4.74
N THR A 4 7.69 7.73 -3.74
CA THR A 4 7.98 6.58 -2.89
C THR A 4 7.59 6.95 -1.46
N PHE A 5 6.57 6.30 -0.91
CA PHE A 5 6.13 6.48 0.47
C PHE A 5 5.92 5.14 1.15
N ILE A 6 6.37 5.00 2.37
CA ILE A 6 6.16 3.81 3.20
C ILE A 6 5.66 4.20 4.59
N ALA A 7 4.74 3.42 5.11
CA ALA A 7 4.33 3.44 6.50
C ALA A 7 4.56 2.06 7.13
N LEU A 8 5.36 2.02 8.19
CA LEU A 8 5.59 0.86 9.03
C LEU A 8 4.82 1.04 10.33
N THR A 9 4.03 0.05 10.68
CA THR A 9 3.11 0.13 11.81
C THR A 9 3.29 -1.07 12.72
N ASN A 10 3.35 -0.83 14.03
CA ASN A 10 3.24 -1.84 15.07
C ASN A 10 2.43 -1.30 16.26
N MET A 11 2.39 -2.01 17.38
CA MET A 11 1.63 -1.58 18.56
C MET A 11 2.16 -0.28 19.17
N SER A 12 3.42 0.11 18.94
CA SER A 12 4.02 1.35 19.45
C SER A 12 3.58 2.59 18.67
N GLY A 13 3.21 2.45 17.41
CA GLY A 13 2.81 3.55 16.55
C GLY A 13 3.01 3.31 15.07
N ILE A 14 3.02 4.41 14.31
CA ILE A 14 3.26 4.43 12.88
C ILE A 14 4.47 5.31 12.60
N ALA A 15 5.45 4.78 11.88
CA ALA A 15 6.54 5.56 11.31
C ALA A 15 6.37 5.61 9.80
N CYS A 16 6.39 6.80 9.22
CA CYS A 16 6.26 6.98 7.79
C CYS A 16 7.36 7.85 7.21
N ALA A 17 7.76 7.53 5.99
CA ALA A 17 8.80 8.22 5.25
C ALA A 17 8.42 8.39 3.78
N SER A 18 8.85 9.50 3.15
CA SER A 18 8.65 9.79 1.73
C SER A 18 9.88 10.45 1.10
N ASP A 19 10.08 10.20 -0.18
CA ASP A 19 11.10 10.85 -1.02
C ASP A 19 10.63 12.21 -1.60
N ARG A 20 9.40 12.62 -1.31
CA ARG A 20 8.77 13.84 -1.82
C ARG A 20 8.20 14.68 -0.69
N ASP A 21 8.22 15.98 -0.92
CA ASP A 21 7.51 16.96 -0.12
C ASP A 21 6.01 16.88 -0.44
N HIS A 22 5.16 17.24 0.51
CA HIS A 22 3.69 17.21 0.37
C HIS A 22 3.07 15.83 0.12
N THR A 23 3.76 14.78 0.51
CA THR A 23 3.21 13.43 0.49
C THR A 23 2.40 13.17 1.74
N ILE A 24 2.89 13.62 2.91
CA ILE A 24 2.27 13.37 4.20
C ILE A 24 1.58 14.65 4.69
N HIS A 25 0.30 14.54 5.02
CA HIS A 25 -0.52 15.66 5.50
C HIS A 25 -1.11 15.34 6.86
N GLN A 26 -0.77 16.14 7.86
CA GLN A 26 -1.48 16.11 9.13
C GLN A 26 -2.89 16.68 8.94
N LEU A 27 -3.93 15.87 9.17
CA LEU A 27 -5.31 16.30 8.99
C LEU A 27 -5.83 17.12 10.16
N SER A 28 -5.33 16.88 11.37
CA SER A 28 -5.72 17.62 12.57
C SER A 28 -4.54 17.80 13.52
N LYS A 29 -4.56 18.90 14.28
CA LYS A 29 -3.62 19.10 15.40
C LYS A 29 -4.11 18.45 16.70
N LYS A 30 -5.39 18.12 16.78
CA LYS A 30 -6.03 17.59 17.99
C LYS A 30 -6.19 16.07 17.96
N VAL A 31 -6.21 15.50 16.77
CA VAL A 31 -6.42 14.07 16.55
C VAL A 31 -5.17 13.52 15.88
N PRO A 32 -4.62 12.38 16.33
CA PRO A 32 -3.46 11.73 15.72
C PRO A 32 -3.83 11.10 14.38
N LEU A 33 -4.03 11.94 13.36
CA LEU A 33 -4.51 11.54 12.04
C LEU A 33 -3.69 12.20 10.94
N ALA A 34 -3.16 11.37 10.04
CA ALA A 34 -2.46 11.80 8.84
C ALA A 34 -3.03 11.13 7.59
N LEU A 35 -2.79 11.76 6.44
CA LEU A 35 -3.13 11.28 5.12
C LEU A 35 -1.88 11.30 4.25
N ALA A 36 -1.55 10.20 3.60
CA ALA A 36 -0.55 10.16 2.53
C ALA A 36 -1.21 10.17 1.17
N VAL A 37 -0.67 10.97 0.27
CA VAL A 37 -1.16 11.16 -1.11
C VAL A 37 0.01 11.22 -2.08
N ASN A 38 -0.24 10.95 -3.36
CA ASN A 38 0.75 11.19 -4.39
C ASN A 38 0.76 12.70 -4.78
N PRO A 39 1.79 13.48 -4.41
CA PRO A 39 1.86 14.91 -4.70
C PRO A 39 1.96 15.23 -6.19
N HIS A 40 2.35 14.26 -7.01
CA HIS A 40 2.44 14.39 -8.46
C HIS A 40 1.17 13.98 -9.20
N SER A 41 0.14 13.57 -8.48
CA SER A 41 -1.17 13.35 -9.10
C SER A 41 -1.71 14.69 -9.63
N PRO A 42 -2.55 14.69 -10.67
CA PRO A 42 -3.18 15.91 -11.16
C PRO A 42 -4.19 16.52 -10.17
N ILE A 43 -4.48 15.80 -9.08
CA ILE A 43 -5.42 16.22 -8.03
C ILE A 43 -4.70 17.19 -7.10
N PRO A 44 -5.22 18.40 -6.87
CA PRO A 44 -4.60 19.38 -5.98
C PRO A 44 -4.86 19.07 -4.51
N TRP A 45 -4.20 18.01 -4.00
CA TRP A 45 -4.42 17.49 -2.65
C TRP A 45 -4.28 18.55 -1.56
N ASP A 46 -3.28 19.44 -1.63
CA ASP A 46 -3.11 20.53 -0.67
C ASP A 46 -4.36 21.36 -0.51
N LYS A 47 -4.98 21.79 -1.65
CA LYS A 47 -6.19 22.60 -1.63
C LYS A 47 -7.39 21.82 -1.10
N ILE A 48 -7.51 20.55 -1.47
CA ILE A 48 -8.61 19.68 -1.03
C ILE A 48 -8.53 19.48 0.49
N ILE A 49 -7.35 19.19 0.99
CA ILE A 49 -7.11 18.98 2.42
C ILE A 49 -7.34 20.27 3.22
N GLU A 50 -6.92 21.42 2.67
CA GLU A 50 -7.20 22.72 3.28
C GLU A 50 -8.71 23.00 3.33
N GLN A 51 -9.43 22.78 2.23
CA GLN A 51 -10.89 22.92 2.19
C GLN A 51 -11.57 21.98 3.19
N TYR A 52 -11.12 20.74 3.31
CA TYR A 52 -11.62 19.79 4.30
C TYR A 52 -11.47 20.33 5.72
N LYS A 53 -10.28 20.86 6.07
CA LYS A 53 -10.02 21.48 7.38
C LYS A 53 -10.90 22.71 7.64
N LEU A 54 -11.12 23.55 6.63
CA LEU A 54 -12.00 24.72 6.70
C LEU A 54 -13.49 24.35 6.80
N ALA A 55 -13.91 23.25 6.22
CA ALA A 55 -15.28 22.74 6.30
C ALA A 55 -15.63 22.09 7.65
N GLY A 56 -14.74 22.21 8.63
CA GLY A 56 -14.93 21.63 9.95
C GLY A 56 -14.05 20.41 10.22
N GLY A 57 -13.28 19.95 9.22
CA GLY A 57 -12.23 18.95 9.30
C GLY A 57 -12.57 17.68 10.08
N PRO A 58 -11.59 16.92 10.51
CA PRO A 58 -11.87 15.77 11.35
C PRO A 58 -12.30 16.24 12.73
N LEU A 59 -13.61 16.19 12.99
CA LEU A 59 -14.14 16.22 14.35
C LEU A 59 -13.68 14.94 15.04
N GLU A 60 -13.52 15.02 16.36
CA GLU A 60 -13.15 13.87 17.18
C GLU A 60 -14.17 12.73 16.94
N LYS A 61 -13.68 11.56 16.54
CA LYS A 61 -14.46 10.37 16.26
C LYS A 61 -14.00 9.24 17.16
N ASP A 62 -14.92 8.35 17.51
CA ASP A 62 -14.62 7.23 18.38
C ASP A 62 -13.74 6.20 17.70
N GLU A 63 -14.02 5.90 16.43
CA GLU A 63 -13.24 4.93 15.64
C GLU A 63 -12.49 5.60 14.49
N PHE A 64 -11.33 5.03 14.16
CA PHE A 64 -10.51 5.49 13.03
C PHE A 64 -11.26 5.40 11.69
N SER A 65 -12.05 4.36 11.48
CA SER A 65 -12.86 4.14 10.26
C SER A 65 -13.80 5.31 9.95
N ASP A 66 -14.32 5.98 11.00
CA ASP A 66 -15.21 7.12 10.85
C ASP A 66 -14.51 8.34 10.25
N TYR A 67 -13.21 8.51 10.53
CA TYR A 67 -12.42 9.59 9.91
C TYR A 67 -12.24 9.37 8.42
N ALA A 68 -11.88 8.16 8.01
CA ALA A 68 -11.72 7.81 6.61
C ALA A 68 -13.05 8.00 5.86
N SER A 69 -14.14 7.45 6.38
CA SER A 69 -15.48 7.57 5.80
C SER A 69 -15.95 9.03 5.69
N HIS A 70 -15.67 9.86 6.70
CA HIS A 70 -16.01 11.28 6.68
C HIS A 70 -15.23 12.04 5.60
N PHE A 71 -13.93 11.77 5.45
CA PHE A 71 -13.13 12.38 4.39
C PHE A 71 -13.57 11.92 3.00
N LEU A 72 -13.85 10.64 2.81
CA LEU A 72 -14.34 10.09 1.55
C LEU A 72 -15.71 10.68 1.16
N THR A 73 -16.59 10.86 2.13
CA THR A 73 -17.86 11.58 1.94
C THR A 73 -17.61 13.02 1.50
N PHE A 74 -16.66 13.72 2.11
CA PHE A 74 -16.28 15.06 1.70
C PHE A 74 -15.71 15.07 0.27
N LEU A 75 -14.83 14.14 -0.09
CA LEU A 75 -14.27 14.02 -1.44
C LEU A 75 -15.36 13.87 -2.50
N SER A 76 -16.42 13.12 -2.21
CA SER A 76 -17.55 12.95 -3.15
C SER A 76 -18.36 14.23 -3.39
N THR A 77 -18.14 15.27 -2.58
CA THR A 77 -18.78 16.60 -2.78
C THR A 77 -17.94 17.54 -3.64
N ILE A 78 -16.67 17.20 -3.90
CA ILE A 78 -15.74 18.04 -4.66
C ILE A 78 -15.91 17.76 -6.15
N PRO A 79 -16.25 18.78 -6.98
CA PRO A 79 -16.34 18.58 -8.41
C PRO A 79 -14.95 18.31 -9.00
N VAL A 80 -14.86 17.27 -9.81
CA VAL A 80 -13.64 16.89 -10.52
C VAL A 80 -13.45 17.77 -11.75
N ASP A 81 -12.27 18.35 -11.91
CA ASP A 81 -11.92 19.06 -13.13
C ASP A 81 -11.70 18.06 -14.28
N LYS A 82 -12.23 18.38 -15.45
CA LYS A 82 -12.07 17.54 -16.66
C LYS A 82 -10.61 17.32 -17.06
N SER A 83 -9.71 18.21 -16.65
CA SER A 83 -8.27 18.03 -16.87
C SER A 83 -7.71 16.87 -16.05
N TRP A 84 -8.24 16.60 -14.86
CA TRP A 84 -7.81 15.48 -14.01
C TRP A 84 -8.17 14.15 -14.66
N ILE A 85 -9.39 14.02 -15.21
CA ILE A 85 -9.88 12.81 -15.89
C ILE A 85 -8.94 12.40 -17.02
N LYS A 86 -8.40 13.37 -17.77
CA LYS A 86 -7.50 13.10 -18.89
C LYS A 86 -6.10 12.69 -18.46
N GLN A 87 -5.67 13.07 -17.27
CA GLN A 87 -4.32 12.87 -16.75
C GLN A 87 -4.23 11.69 -15.78
N CYS A 88 -5.31 11.39 -15.07
CA CYS A 88 -5.40 10.19 -14.23
C CYS A 88 -5.66 8.98 -15.12
N ARG A 89 -4.59 8.24 -15.41
CA ARG A 89 -4.67 6.97 -16.18
C ARG A 89 -4.73 5.75 -15.29
N ASP A 90 -4.27 5.90 -14.03
CA ASP A 90 -4.10 4.82 -13.07
C ASP A 90 -4.98 5.09 -11.84
N ASP A 91 -5.18 4.06 -11.06
CA ASP A 91 -5.90 4.14 -9.79
C ASP A 91 -5.24 5.16 -8.86
N LEU A 92 -6.08 5.96 -8.21
CA LEU A 92 -5.63 6.98 -7.28
C LEU A 92 -5.63 6.38 -5.87
N ASN A 93 -4.45 6.09 -5.36
CA ASN A 93 -4.31 5.55 -4.02
C ASN A 93 -4.00 6.64 -3.00
N ILE A 94 -4.65 6.56 -1.85
CA ILE A 94 -4.37 7.37 -0.67
C ILE A 94 -4.32 6.48 0.56
N ILE A 95 -3.55 6.88 1.57
CA ILE A 95 -3.38 6.12 2.81
C ILE A 95 -3.75 7.00 3.99
N PHE A 96 -4.77 6.59 4.74
CA PHE A 96 -5.08 7.16 6.04
C PHE A 96 -4.29 6.45 7.14
N MET A 97 -3.83 7.20 8.14
CA MET A 97 -3.02 6.68 9.23
C MET A 97 -3.36 7.40 10.53
N GLY A 98 -3.52 6.65 11.61
CA GLY A 98 -3.74 7.26 12.90
C GLY A 98 -4.53 6.43 13.90
N TYR A 99 -5.26 7.12 14.75
CA TYR A 99 -6.05 6.54 15.84
C TYR A 99 -7.42 7.20 15.92
N GLY A 100 -8.45 6.43 16.22
CA GLY A 100 -9.69 6.94 16.77
C GLY A 100 -9.52 7.25 18.27
N LYS A 101 -10.51 7.90 18.86
CA LYS A 101 -10.49 8.25 20.28
C LYS A 101 -10.42 7.02 21.18
N GLU A 102 -11.18 6.00 20.84
CA GLU A 102 -11.26 4.75 21.59
C GLU A 102 -10.22 3.72 21.16
N ASP A 103 -9.51 3.95 20.05
CA ASP A 103 -8.52 3.00 19.55
C ASP A 103 -7.29 2.96 20.45
N LEU A 104 -6.93 1.78 20.93
CA LEU A 104 -5.71 1.53 21.70
C LEU A 104 -4.48 1.44 20.82
N PHE A 105 -4.65 0.90 19.62
CA PHE A 105 -3.59 0.64 18.64
C PHE A 105 -3.81 1.44 17.37
N PRO A 106 -2.74 1.70 16.61
CA PRO A 106 -2.84 2.42 15.35
C PRO A 106 -3.64 1.65 14.30
N CYS A 107 -4.21 2.40 13.39
CA CYS A 107 -4.89 1.88 12.23
C CYS A 107 -4.38 2.57 10.97
N VAL A 108 -4.25 1.81 9.89
CA VAL A 108 -3.93 2.30 8.56
C VAL A 108 -5.01 1.82 7.60
N CYS A 109 -5.46 2.69 6.72
CA CYS A 109 -6.44 2.38 5.69
C CYS A 109 -5.90 2.79 4.33
N ASP A 110 -5.67 1.80 3.47
CA ASP A 110 -5.39 2.01 2.06
C ASP A 110 -6.71 2.18 1.31
N VAL A 111 -6.85 3.25 0.56
CA VAL A 111 -8.04 3.55 -0.22
C VAL A 111 -7.66 3.76 -1.67
N THR A 112 -8.29 3.00 -2.55
CA THR A 112 -8.25 3.23 -3.98
C THR A 112 -9.44 4.09 -4.38
N LEU A 113 -9.18 5.19 -5.06
CA LEU A 113 -10.19 6.11 -5.57
C LEU A 113 -10.31 5.97 -7.08
N LYS A 114 -11.50 6.18 -7.59
CA LYS A 114 -11.77 6.33 -9.01
C LYS A 114 -12.49 7.63 -9.31
N ILE A 115 -12.36 8.10 -10.55
CA ILE A 115 -13.11 9.23 -11.04
C ILE A 115 -14.41 8.72 -11.68
N ASN A 116 -15.55 9.08 -11.10
CA ASN A 116 -16.85 8.84 -11.71
C ASN A 116 -17.11 9.95 -12.75
N SER A 117 -16.92 9.62 -14.02
CA SER A 117 -17.07 10.57 -15.14
C SER A 117 -18.52 10.98 -15.43
N GLU A 118 -19.51 10.23 -14.92
CA GLU A 118 -20.93 10.59 -15.08
C GLU A 118 -21.37 11.66 -14.08
N LYS A 119 -20.78 11.63 -12.88
CA LYS A 119 -21.08 12.56 -11.79
C LYS A 119 -20.04 13.66 -11.62
N ASP A 120 -18.91 13.58 -12.32
CA ASP A 120 -17.75 14.45 -12.15
C ASP A 120 -17.29 14.54 -10.69
N ILE A 121 -17.17 13.38 -9.99
CA ILE A 121 -16.73 13.29 -8.60
C ILE A 121 -15.66 12.23 -8.41
N LEU A 122 -14.89 12.35 -7.32
CA LEU A 122 -14.06 11.28 -6.79
C LEU A 122 -14.90 10.36 -5.90
N GLU A 123 -14.85 9.07 -6.14
CA GLU A 123 -15.49 8.07 -5.30
C GLU A 123 -14.53 6.96 -4.91
N GLU A 124 -14.82 6.32 -3.80
CA GLU A 124 -14.10 5.14 -3.36
C GLU A 124 -14.39 3.98 -4.31
N ASP A 125 -13.33 3.28 -4.74
CA ASP A 125 -13.43 2.02 -5.47
C ASP A 125 -13.25 0.83 -4.53
N SER A 126 -12.23 0.87 -3.69
CA SER A 126 -11.98 -0.14 -2.66
C SER A 126 -11.22 0.44 -1.48
N ASN A 127 -11.31 -0.24 -0.33
CA ASN A 127 -10.49 0.08 0.83
C ASN A 127 -10.01 -1.19 1.54
N VAL A 128 -8.85 -1.08 2.20
CA VAL A 128 -8.28 -2.14 3.04
C VAL A 128 -7.86 -1.55 4.38
N TYR A 129 -8.56 -1.94 5.45
CA TYR A 129 -8.21 -1.54 6.81
C TYR A 129 -7.22 -2.51 7.44
N ASN A 130 -6.09 -1.97 7.87
CA ASN A 130 -5.08 -2.65 8.66
C ASN A 130 -5.15 -2.14 10.10
N LYS A 131 -6.05 -2.72 10.90
CA LYS A 131 -6.16 -2.42 12.33
C LYS A 131 -5.17 -3.30 13.09
N ILE A 132 -4.24 -2.66 13.78
CA ILE A 132 -3.30 -3.36 14.65
C ILE A 132 -4.05 -3.90 15.87
N SER A 133 -3.72 -5.11 16.26
CA SER A 133 -4.34 -5.84 17.38
C SER A 133 -3.37 -6.89 17.91
N HIS A 134 -3.69 -7.55 19.01
CA HIS A 134 -2.89 -8.67 19.51
C HIS A 134 -2.80 -9.88 18.56
N GLN A 135 -3.63 -9.93 17.53
CA GLN A 135 -3.59 -11.00 16.51
C GLN A 135 -2.85 -10.58 15.24
N LYS A 136 -2.83 -9.27 14.93
CA LYS A 136 -2.12 -8.67 13.81
C LYS A 136 -1.33 -7.49 14.36
N ASN A 137 -0.07 -7.73 14.70
CA ASN A 137 0.76 -6.78 15.46
C ASN A 137 1.43 -5.73 14.58
N THR A 138 1.50 -5.96 13.26
CA THR A 138 2.25 -5.09 12.34
C THR A 138 1.53 -4.90 11.02
N ALA A 139 1.87 -3.83 10.32
CA ALA A 139 1.48 -3.59 8.94
C ALA A 139 2.56 -2.81 8.18
N ILE A 140 2.66 -3.08 6.89
CA ILE A 140 3.48 -2.33 5.94
C ILE A 140 2.54 -1.81 4.85
N ASN A 141 2.48 -0.49 4.70
CA ASN A 141 1.66 0.16 3.69
C ASN A 141 2.56 1.03 2.80
N MET A 142 2.34 0.98 1.51
CA MET A 142 3.19 1.63 0.51
C MET A 142 2.34 2.40 -0.49
N LEU A 143 2.82 3.59 -0.91
CA LEU A 143 2.20 4.40 -1.94
C LEU A 143 3.22 4.77 -3.01
N GLY A 144 2.87 4.50 -4.27
CA GLY A 144 3.73 4.75 -5.42
C GLY A 144 4.46 3.48 -5.90
N SER A 145 5.65 3.64 -6.47
CA SER A 145 6.41 2.53 -7.03
C SER A 145 7.39 1.97 -6.00
N PHE A 146 7.31 0.67 -5.78
CA PHE A 146 8.10 -0.09 -4.77
C PHE A 146 8.63 -1.40 -5.31
N GLU A 147 9.04 -1.46 -6.57
CA GLU A 147 9.50 -2.70 -7.17
C GLU A 147 10.75 -3.23 -6.47
N GLU A 148 11.71 -2.35 -6.17
CA GLU A 148 12.99 -2.71 -5.58
C GLU A 148 12.84 -3.07 -4.08
N VAL A 149 12.09 -2.26 -3.32
CA VAL A 149 11.84 -2.54 -1.90
C VAL A 149 10.95 -3.77 -1.73
N SER A 150 9.95 -3.98 -2.59
CA SER A 150 9.17 -5.22 -2.59
C SER A 150 10.04 -6.44 -2.83
N THR A 151 11.05 -6.33 -3.70
CA THR A 151 12.00 -7.41 -3.92
C THR A 151 12.86 -7.66 -2.67
N LEU A 152 13.28 -6.60 -1.98
CA LEU A 152 14.05 -6.73 -0.74
C LEU A 152 13.23 -7.32 0.40
N LEU A 153 11.97 -6.89 0.55
CA LEU A 153 11.11 -7.31 1.65
C LEU A 153 10.46 -8.67 1.39
N PHE A 154 10.02 -8.95 0.18
CA PHE A 154 9.18 -10.11 -0.13
C PHE A 154 9.85 -11.10 -1.09
N GLY A 155 11.10 -10.87 -1.46
CA GLY A 155 11.87 -11.73 -2.35
C GLY A 155 11.44 -11.67 -3.82
N ALA A 156 10.34 -10.98 -4.16
CA ALA A 156 9.84 -10.87 -5.53
C ALA A 156 8.97 -9.63 -5.73
N THR A 157 9.07 -9.02 -6.91
CA THR A 157 8.12 -8.00 -7.37
C THR A 157 6.80 -8.63 -7.80
N GLN A 158 5.75 -7.82 -7.92
CA GLN A 158 4.46 -8.26 -8.48
C GLN A 158 4.64 -8.86 -9.90
N ASN A 159 5.47 -8.25 -10.71
CA ASN A 159 5.79 -8.72 -12.06
C ASN A 159 6.48 -10.10 -12.05
N ILE A 160 7.42 -10.32 -11.12
CA ILE A 160 8.05 -11.66 -10.94
C ILE A 160 7.01 -12.70 -10.50
N LYS A 161 6.09 -12.33 -9.60
CA LYS A 161 5.01 -13.22 -9.17
C LYS A 161 4.09 -13.60 -10.33
N GLU A 162 3.71 -12.66 -11.19
CA GLU A 162 2.88 -12.91 -12.37
C GLU A 162 3.58 -13.82 -13.39
N VAL A 163 4.86 -13.59 -13.63
CA VAL A 163 5.67 -14.45 -14.51
C VAL A 163 5.80 -15.86 -13.92
N ALA A 164 6.04 -15.98 -12.63
CA ALA A 164 6.12 -17.26 -11.92
C ALA A 164 4.79 -17.99 -11.96
N PHE A 165 3.68 -17.30 -11.69
CA PHE A 165 2.32 -17.85 -11.79
C PHE A 165 2.03 -18.41 -13.19
N SER A 166 2.23 -17.60 -14.21
CA SER A 166 2.01 -18.00 -15.61
C SER A 166 2.90 -19.20 -16.01
N SER A 167 4.14 -19.23 -15.52
CA SER A 167 5.07 -20.33 -15.80
C SER A 167 4.68 -21.62 -15.10
N LEU A 168 4.24 -21.55 -13.84
CA LEU A 168 3.78 -22.71 -13.08
C LEU A 168 2.49 -23.28 -13.66
N THR A 169 1.50 -22.44 -13.95
CA THR A 169 0.24 -22.85 -14.59
C THR A 169 0.51 -23.61 -15.88
N LYS A 170 1.35 -23.01 -16.74
CA LYS A 170 1.74 -23.66 -18.00
C LYS A 170 2.47 -25.00 -17.81
N GLN A 171 3.32 -25.10 -16.78
CA GLN A 171 3.97 -26.37 -16.47
C GLN A 171 2.99 -27.44 -15.99
N TYR A 172 2.05 -27.08 -15.14
CA TYR A 172 0.99 -27.99 -14.70
C TYR A 172 0.14 -28.49 -15.86
N ASP A 173 -0.22 -27.62 -16.81
CA ASP A 173 -0.98 -28.02 -17.99
C ASP A 173 -0.19 -29.01 -18.88
N ILE A 174 1.10 -28.79 -19.07
CA ILE A 174 1.97 -29.74 -19.77
C ILE A 174 2.03 -31.08 -19.03
N TYR A 175 2.09 -31.09 -17.70
CA TYR A 175 2.07 -32.34 -16.94
C TYR A 175 0.73 -33.06 -17.04
N LYS A 176 -0.40 -32.34 -17.01
CA LYS A 176 -1.74 -32.90 -17.24
C LYS A 176 -1.79 -33.63 -18.60
N GLU A 177 -1.38 -32.96 -19.65
CA GLU A 177 -1.35 -33.53 -20.99
C GLU A 177 -0.49 -34.80 -21.06
N ARG A 178 0.71 -34.76 -20.47
CA ARG A 178 1.63 -35.94 -20.44
C ARG A 178 1.06 -37.10 -19.65
N ILE A 179 0.38 -36.85 -18.55
CA ILE A 179 -0.27 -37.89 -17.76
C ILE A 179 -1.41 -38.49 -18.54
N LEU A 180 -2.27 -37.69 -19.16
CA LEU A 180 -3.37 -38.16 -19.97
C LEU A 180 -2.88 -39.04 -21.16
N ASP A 181 -1.86 -38.58 -21.86
CA ASP A 181 -1.29 -39.31 -22.99
C ASP A 181 -0.68 -40.66 -22.55
N LYS A 182 0.03 -40.67 -21.41
CA LYS A 182 0.65 -41.88 -20.88
C LYS A 182 -0.36 -42.96 -20.48
N PHE A 183 -1.52 -42.58 -19.99
CA PHE A 183 -2.54 -43.51 -19.50
C PHE A 183 -3.67 -43.76 -20.47
N LYS A 184 -3.68 -43.11 -21.63
CA LYS A 184 -4.74 -43.12 -22.66
C LYS A 184 -5.21 -44.53 -23.08
N GLU A 185 -4.28 -45.47 -23.17
CA GLU A 185 -4.54 -46.85 -23.65
C GLU A 185 -4.53 -47.87 -22.51
N THR A 186 -4.64 -47.42 -21.25
CA THR A 186 -4.62 -48.30 -20.09
C THR A 186 -6.02 -48.48 -19.50
N GLU A 187 -6.20 -49.52 -18.71
CA GLU A 187 -7.45 -49.76 -17.95
C GLU A 187 -7.77 -48.63 -16.92
N TYR A 188 -6.80 -47.74 -16.64
CA TYR A 188 -6.93 -46.63 -15.72
C TYR A 188 -7.29 -45.30 -16.39
N ALA A 189 -7.50 -45.28 -17.72
CA ALA A 189 -7.74 -44.06 -18.47
C ALA A 189 -8.89 -43.21 -17.92
N ASP A 190 -10.04 -43.81 -17.66
CA ASP A 190 -11.23 -43.09 -17.12
C ASP A 190 -10.99 -42.53 -15.72
N TYR A 191 -10.29 -43.28 -14.87
CA TYR A 191 -9.94 -42.81 -13.52
C TYR A 191 -8.99 -41.62 -13.57
N VAL A 192 -7.95 -41.70 -14.41
CA VAL A 192 -6.96 -40.64 -14.58
C VAL A 192 -7.59 -39.40 -15.17
N ASN A 193 -8.42 -39.52 -16.22
CA ASN A 193 -9.16 -38.42 -16.81
C ASN A 193 -9.95 -37.65 -15.76
N LYS A 194 -10.76 -38.36 -14.98
CA LYS A 194 -11.56 -37.74 -13.92
C LYS A 194 -10.71 -37.02 -12.88
N LYS A 195 -9.55 -37.53 -12.51
CA LYS A 195 -8.64 -36.90 -11.55
C LYS A 195 -7.95 -35.66 -12.13
N VAL A 196 -7.53 -35.74 -13.38
CA VAL A 196 -6.90 -34.60 -14.08
C VAL A 196 -7.91 -33.48 -14.33
N GLU A 197 -9.16 -33.80 -14.67
CA GLU A 197 -10.24 -32.80 -14.81
C GLU A 197 -10.53 -32.03 -13.52
N THR A 198 -10.36 -32.66 -12.36
CA THR A 198 -10.56 -32.00 -11.05
C THR A 198 -9.34 -31.23 -10.54
N PHE A 199 -8.22 -31.30 -11.24
CA PHE A 199 -7.01 -30.57 -10.86
C PHE A 199 -7.01 -29.18 -11.50
N ASP A 200 -7.02 -28.14 -10.68
CA ASP A 200 -6.95 -26.75 -11.10
C ASP A 200 -5.48 -26.25 -11.10
N SER A 201 -4.94 -26.02 -12.26
CA SER A 201 -3.55 -25.57 -12.45
C SER A 201 -3.33 -24.15 -11.92
N GLU A 202 -4.34 -23.30 -12.01
CA GLU A 202 -4.27 -21.91 -11.54
C GLU A 202 -4.34 -21.85 -10.02
N GLU A 203 -5.25 -22.63 -9.41
CA GLU A 203 -5.40 -22.71 -7.96
C GLU A 203 -4.10 -23.20 -7.30
N GLU A 204 -3.49 -24.26 -7.84
CA GLU A 204 -2.22 -24.80 -7.33
C GLU A 204 -1.04 -23.83 -7.51
N ALA A 205 -0.94 -23.17 -8.66
CA ALA A 205 0.08 -22.16 -8.89
C ALA A 205 -0.08 -20.97 -7.93
N ALA A 206 -1.30 -20.50 -7.73
CA ALA A 206 -1.61 -19.44 -6.77
C ALA A 206 -1.27 -19.85 -5.34
N TYR A 207 -1.60 -21.07 -4.94
CA TYR A 207 -1.30 -21.60 -3.61
C TYR A 207 0.21 -21.60 -3.33
N ILE A 208 1.04 -22.08 -4.26
CA ILE A 208 2.50 -22.12 -4.09
C ILE A 208 3.08 -20.71 -3.94
N ILE A 209 2.66 -19.77 -4.81
CA ILE A 209 3.19 -18.41 -4.77
C ILE A 209 2.75 -17.69 -3.49
N ASN A 210 1.49 -17.83 -3.10
CA ASN A 210 0.96 -17.20 -1.90
C ASN A 210 1.61 -17.76 -0.63
N SER A 211 1.73 -19.09 -0.51
CA SER A 211 2.38 -19.73 0.63
C SER A 211 3.83 -19.27 0.81
N SER A 212 4.58 -19.19 -0.29
CA SER A 212 5.98 -18.73 -0.24
C SER A 212 6.07 -17.25 0.16
N THR A 213 5.12 -16.42 -0.28
CA THR A 213 5.07 -15.00 0.07
C THR A 213 4.67 -14.80 1.53
N GLU A 214 3.70 -15.57 2.02
CA GLU A 214 3.23 -15.52 3.41
C GLU A 214 4.34 -15.91 4.40
N GLU A 215 5.16 -16.90 4.08
CA GLU A 215 6.28 -17.29 4.93
C GLU A 215 7.31 -16.15 5.07
N ILE A 216 7.68 -15.48 3.97
CA ILE A 216 8.61 -14.34 4.01
C ILE A 216 7.97 -13.17 4.76
N SER A 217 6.71 -12.84 4.47
CA SER A 217 5.99 -11.74 5.12
C SER A 217 5.89 -11.94 6.63
N SER A 218 5.63 -13.16 7.08
CA SER A 218 5.52 -13.48 8.51
C SER A 218 6.83 -13.25 9.26
N GLN A 219 7.97 -13.54 8.67
CA GLN A 219 9.28 -13.28 9.27
C GLN A 219 9.56 -11.79 9.43
N ILE A 220 9.17 -10.98 8.44
CA ILE A 220 9.30 -9.51 8.51
C ILE A 220 8.36 -8.95 9.58
N GLU A 221 7.12 -9.43 9.63
CA GLU A 221 6.14 -9.01 10.63
C GLU A 221 6.62 -9.29 12.05
N ILE A 222 7.22 -10.47 12.32
CA ILE A 222 7.81 -10.80 13.61
C ILE A 222 8.97 -9.84 13.94
N GLY A 223 9.79 -9.46 12.98
CA GLY A 223 10.86 -8.48 13.17
C GLY A 223 10.30 -7.11 13.55
N LEU A 224 9.32 -6.61 12.79
CA LEU A 224 8.71 -5.29 13.00
C LEU A 224 7.96 -5.19 14.34
N ASP A 225 7.38 -6.29 14.83
CA ASP A 225 6.67 -6.31 16.11
C ASP A 225 7.60 -5.99 17.29
N THR A 226 8.87 -6.33 17.17
CA THR A 226 9.88 -6.07 18.21
C THR A 226 10.51 -4.68 18.15
N PHE A 227 10.24 -3.92 17.07
CA PHE A 227 10.86 -2.61 16.87
C PHE A 227 10.29 -1.56 17.80
N SER A 228 11.18 -0.72 18.36
CA SER A 228 10.79 0.54 18.96
C SER A 228 10.29 1.50 17.87
N ILE A 229 9.69 2.62 18.27
CA ILE A 229 9.24 3.64 17.30
C ILE A 229 10.44 4.25 16.55
N GLU A 230 11.60 4.38 17.20
CA GLU A 230 12.84 4.86 16.61
C GLU A 230 13.39 3.86 15.57
N ASP A 231 13.28 2.57 15.85
CA ASP A 231 13.67 1.51 14.91
C ASP A 231 12.76 1.51 13.68
N LEU A 232 11.44 1.69 13.87
CA LEU A 232 10.49 1.83 12.77
C LEU A 232 10.82 3.04 11.88
N VAL A 233 11.17 4.18 12.48
CA VAL A 233 11.61 5.37 11.75
C VAL A 233 12.85 5.09 10.90
N THR A 234 13.86 4.47 11.52
CA THR A 234 15.10 4.12 10.85
C THR A 234 14.86 3.14 9.69
N ALA A 235 14.01 2.16 9.91
CA ALA A 235 13.62 1.20 8.88
C ALA A 235 12.86 1.87 7.73
N ALA A 236 11.87 2.71 8.02
CA ALA A 236 11.08 3.42 7.00
C ALA A 236 11.98 4.33 6.14
N GLU A 237 12.86 5.12 6.76
CA GLU A 237 13.81 5.97 6.04
C GLU A 237 14.77 5.14 5.18
N THR A 238 15.27 4.03 5.73
CA THR A 238 16.19 3.14 5.01
C THR A 238 15.53 2.54 3.77
N LEU A 239 14.28 2.08 3.87
CA LEU A 239 13.55 1.48 2.75
C LEU A 239 13.26 2.51 1.65
N VAL A 240 12.83 3.72 1.99
CA VAL A 240 12.63 4.80 1.01
C VAL A 240 13.95 5.16 0.32
N ASN A 241 15.04 5.29 1.07
CA ASN A 241 16.35 5.59 0.50
C ASN A 241 16.87 4.45 -0.38
N ALA A 242 16.61 3.19 -0.03
CA ALA A 242 16.97 2.03 -0.84
C ALA A 242 16.23 2.04 -2.17
N GLU A 243 14.90 2.22 -2.17
CA GLU A 243 14.08 2.31 -3.38
C GLU A 243 14.58 3.40 -4.32
N VAL A 244 14.75 4.62 -3.80
CA VAL A 244 15.23 5.76 -4.60
C VAL A 244 16.61 5.51 -5.20
N ARG A 245 17.53 4.91 -4.44
CA ARG A 245 18.89 4.62 -4.93
C ARG A 245 18.91 3.50 -5.95
N LEU A 246 18.14 2.43 -5.74
CA LEU A 246 18.06 1.30 -6.67
C LEU A 246 17.41 1.73 -7.99
N LYS A 247 16.30 2.46 -7.95
CA LYS A 247 15.70 3.06 -9.15
C LYS A 247 16.72 3.90 -9.93
N HIS A 248 17.52 4.68 -9.23
CA HIS A 248 18.55 5.49 -9.87
C HIS A 248 19.64 4.66 -10.55
N LEU A 249 20.07 3.55 -9.93
CA LEU A 249 21.02 2.62 -10.52
C LEU A 249 20.51 1.96 -11.80
N PHE A 250 19.24 1.62 -11.85
CA PHE A 250 18.62 0.92 -12.98
C PHE A 250 18.14 1.87 -14.10
N SER A 251 17.78 3.11 -13.77
CA SER A 251 17.15 4.05 -14.72
C SER A 251 18.10 4.79 -15.65
N LYS A 252 19.42 4.58 -15.59
CA LYS A 252 20.43 5.36 -16.32
C LYS A 252 20.28 6.88 -16.19
N GLY A 253 19.63 7.34 -15.13
CA GLY A 253 19.32 8.74 -14.87
C GLY A 253 20.56 9.56 -14.50
N LYS A 254 20.58 10.82 -14.92
CA LYS A 254 21.70 11.73 -14.70
C LYS A 254 21.65 12.53 -13.40
N GLU A 255 20.57 12.41 -12.62
CA GLU A 255 20.40 13.18 -11.40
C GLU A 255 20.65 12.31 -10.17
N PHE A 256 21.37 12.85 -9.20
CA PHE A 256 21.59 12.19 -7.92
C PHE A 256 20.25 11.91 -7.25
N ALA A 257 20.09 10.69 -6.78
CA ALA A 257 18.91 10.26 -6.05
C ALA A 257 18.59 11.24 -4.92
N GLN A 258 17.38 11.76 -4.91
CA GLN A 258 16.90 12.53 -3.78
C GLN A 258 16.86 11.60 -2.58
N THR A 259 17.25 12.10 -1.42
CA THR A 259 17.09 11.40 -0.15
C THR A 259 15.68 11.59 0.37
N THR A 260 15.28 10.79 1.34
CA THR A 260 14.03 10.99 2.09
C THR A 260 13.80 12.45 2.43
N LYS A 261 12.64 12.98 2.09
CA LYS A 261 12.23 14.38 2.29
C LYS A 261 11.37 14.58 3.51
N GLU A 262 10.44 13.68 3.74
CA GLU A 262 9.52 13.73 4.87
C GLU A 262 9.65 12.48 5.71
N ILE A 263 9.67 12.66 7.02
CA ILE A 263 9.59 11.61 8.03
C ILE A 263 8.63 12.10 9.11
N ALA A 264 7.61 11.32 9.39
CA ALA A 264 6.68 11.59 10.47
C ALA A 264 6.43 10.33 11.31
N VAL A 265 6.11 10.56 12.57
CA VAL A 265 5.70 9.53 13.52
C VAL A 265 4.31 9.87 14.01
N ILE A 266 3.46 8.86 14.13
CA ILE A 266 2.11 9.01 14.64
C ILE A 266 1.98 8.10 15.86
N THR A 267 1.82 8.72 17.02
CA THR A 267 1.54 8.01 18.26
C THR A 267 0.24 8.50 18.87
N ARG A 268 -0.33 7.69 19.74
CA ARG A 268 -1.59 8.03 20.42
C ARG A 268 -1.44 9.27 21.31
N THR A 269 -0.30 9.41 21.98
CA THR A 269 -0.05 10.45 22.99
C THR A 269 0.45 11.75 22.40
N GLU A 270 1.32 11.69 21.42
CA GLU A 270 1.98 12.87 20.83
C GLU A 270 1.32 13.34 19.52
N GLY A 271 0.42 12.50 18.97
CA GLY A 271 -0.19 12.79 17.69
C GLY A 271 0.78 12.61 16.53
N VAL A 272 0.72 13.48 15.54
CA VAL A 272 1.63 13.49 14.38
C VAL A 272 2.84 14.37 14.71
N THR A 273 4.01 13.75 14.81
CA THR A 273 5.29 14.41 15.08
C THR A 273 6.18 14.34 13.86
N TRP A 274 6.66 15.48 13.38
CA TRP A 274 7.56 15.58 12.25
C TRP A 274 9.01 15.47 12.71
N LEU A 275 9.75 14.49 12.20
CA LEU A 275 11.19 14.35 12.41
C LEU A 275 11.98 15.00 11.25
N LYS A 276 11.43 14.96 10.05
CA LYS A 276 11.96 15.63 8.86
C LYS A 276 10.79 16.14 8.02
N HIS A 277 10.82 17.42 7.73
CA HIS A 277 9.82 18.06 6.90
C HIS A 277 10.46 19.25 6.20
N SER A 278 10.34 19.36 4.89
CA SER A 278 10.76 20.56 4.23
C SER A 278 9.80 21.70 4.56
N LEU A 279 10.24 22.54 5.47
CA LEU A 279 9.59 23.83 5.68
C LEU A 279 9.73 24.62 4.38
N PHE A 280 8.60 25.03 3.78
CA PHE A 280 8.66 26.07 2.78
C PHE A 280 9.38 27.26 3.33
N ALA A 281 10.48 27.64 2.70
CA ALA A 281 10.85 29.03 2.67
C ALA A 281 9.72 29.76 1.91
N LEU A 282 8.87 30.45 2.63
CA LEU A 282 7.94 31.44 2.10
C LEU A 282 8.69 32.50 1.33
#